data_1eeb9e3a9b9dc3545f96ac5f4cb4b7cc
#
_entry.id   1eeb9e3a9b9dc3545f96ac5f4cb4b7cc
#
_cell.length_a   1.000
_cell.length_b   1.000
_cell.length_c   1.000
_cell.angle_alpha   90.00
_cell.angle_beta   90.00
_cell.angle_gamma   90.00
#
_symmetry.space_group_name_H-M   'P 1'
#
loop_
_entity.id
_entity.type
_entity.pdbx_description
1 polymer ?
#
loop_
_entity_poly.entity_id
_entity_poly.type
_entity_poly.pdbx_seq_one_letter_code
_entity_poly.pdbx_strand_id
1 'polypeptide(L)'
;MPTFTKAAIKATFISLLNKKPLNKITVKEIVEECGINRNSFYYHFDDIPSLLEEILVEEADRFVATETDNNTSVYESLISVIDYAFSNKSVIQHIYNSANRTTFDVYLNRICTHAIKSYFDKLEITKNIAEDDLDAMIMYYKCQLVGFIIDWLGGGMKYDLRIKMKRICELFEGSMESALDRCAKILSLIHI
;
A
#
# COMPACT_ATOMS: atom_id res chain seq x y z
N MET A 1 -15.79 15.01 21.31
CA MET A 1 -14.51 14.98 22.01
C MET A 1 -13.69 13.67 21.87
N PRO A 2 -14.28 12.45 21.81
CA PRO A 2 -13.47 11.22 21.64
C PRO A 2 -12.62 11.18 20.35
N THR A 3 -13.16 11.69 19.26
CA THR A 3 -12.47 11.73 17.94
C THR A 3 -11.22 12.60 17.92
N PHE A 4 -11.19 13.71 18.66
CA PHE A 4 -10.04 14.59 18.72
C PHE A 4 -8.85 13.96 19.45
N THR A 5 -9.10 13.29 20.58
CA THR A 5 -8.06 12.58 21.34
C THR A 5 -7.45 11.44 20.54
N LYS A 6 -8.28 10.67 19.83
CA LYS A 6 -7.82 9.56 18.98
C LYS A 6 -6.92 10.06 17.84
N ALA A 7 -7.31 11.14 17.19
CA ALA A 7 -6.50 11.78 16.14
C ALA A 7 -5.17 12.33 16.67
N ALA A 8 -5.19 12.94 17.87
CA ALA A 8 -3.97 13.44 18.52
C ALA A 8 -2.99 12.30 18.86
N ILE A 9 -3.47 11.16 19.38
CA ILE A 9 -2.64 9.97 19.66
C ILE A 9 -1.97 9.49 18.35
N LYS A 10 -2.71 9.36 17.25
CA LYS A 10 -2.17 8.93 15.95
C LYS A 10 -1.12 9.89 15.42
N ALA A 11 -1.39 11.19 15.45
CA ALA A 11 -0.45 12.22 15.00
C ALA A 11 0.85 12.21 15.81
N THR A 12 0.75 12.09 17.13
CA THR A 12 1.90 11.97 18.04
C THR A 12 2.71 10.71 17.75
N PHE A 13 2.03 9.57 17.57
CA PHE A 13 2.71 8.32 17.25
C PHE A 13 3.47 8.39 15.90
N ILE A 14 2.88 8.96 14.86
CA ILE A 14 3.55 9.16 13.57
C ILE A 14 4.73 10.13 13.71
N SER A 15 4.59 11.20 14.51
CA SER A 15 5.71 12.11 14.82
C SER A 15 6.88 11.38 15.49
N LEU A 16 6.59 10.47 16.42
CA LEU A 16 7.61 9.64 17.07
C LEU A 16 8.24 8.63 16.10
N LEU A 17 7.43 7.99 15.22
CA LEU A 17 7.92 7.08 14.18
C LEU A 17 8.85 7.77 13.17
N ASN A 18 8.67 9.05 12.91
CA ASN A 18 9.60 9.81 12.08
C ASN A 18 10.97 10.01 12.75
N LYS A 19 11.02 10.00 14.07
CA LYS A 19 12.24 10.30 14.84
C LYS A 19 13.02 9.06 15.26
N LYS A 20 12.33 7.91 15.46
CA LYS A 20 12.95 6.69 16.00
C LYS A 20 12.21 5.40 15.65
N PRO A 21 12.92 4.24 15.71
CA PRO A 21 12.34 2.94 15.43
C PRO A 21 11.13 2.61 16.32
N LEU A 22 10.17 1.87 15.75
CA LEU A 22 8.92 1.47 16.40
C LEU A 22 9.14 0.78 17.77
N ASN A 23 10.14 -0.10 17.87
CA ASN A 23 10.46 -0.83 19.11
C ASN A 23 11.03 0.05 20.23
N LYS A 24 11.29 1.32 19.97
CA LYS A 24 11.73 2.32 20.96
C LYS A 24 10.62 3.27 21.38
N ILE A 25 9.42 3.13 20.84
CA ILE A 25 8.26 3.94 21.18
C ILE A 25 7.48 3.22 22.29
N THR A 26 7.07 3.97 23.31
CA THR A 26 6.29 3.44 24.43
C THR A 26 4.98 4.21 24.62
N VAL A 27 3.96 3.53 25.16
CA VAL A 27 2.68 4.19 25.51
C VAL A 27 2.90 5.38 26.46
N LYS A 28 3.86 5.26 27.41
CA LYS A 28 4.20 6.35 28.31
C LYS A 28 4.60 7.61 27.55
N GLU A 29 5.47 7.49 26.61
CA GLU A 29 5.97 8.60 25.79
C GLU A 29 4.88 9.21 24.91
N ILE A 30 4.04 8.37 24.28
CA ILE A 30 2.91 8.84 23.47
C ILE A 30 1.98 9.71 24.33
N VAL A 31 1.60 9.25 25.54
CA VAL A 31 0.66 10.00 26.39
C VAL A 31 1.28 11.27 26.98
N GLU A 32 2.58 11.26 27.31
CA GLU A 32 3.31 12.44 27.78
C GLU A 32 3.41 13.51 26.67
N GLU A 33 3.78 13.12 25.45
CA GLU A 33 3.89 14.05 24.32
C GLU A 33 2.50 14.55 23.84
N CYS A 34 1.45 13.72 24.01
CA CYS A 34 0.07 14.06 23.68
C CYS A 34 -0.63 14.91 24.76
N GLY A 35 -0.07 14.97 25.97
CA GLY A 35 -0.67 15.66 27.13
C GLY A 35 -1.93 14.97 27.68
N ILE A 36 -2.00 13.63 27.58
CA ILE A 36 -3.12 12.82 28.07
C ILE A 36 -2.66 11.82 29.13
N ASN A 37 -3.60 11.18 29.82
CA ASN A 37 -3.28 10.08 30.73
C ASN A 37 -3.33 8.70 30.03
N ARG A 38 -2.75 7.67 30.66
CA ARG A 38 -2.72 6.30 30.12
C ARG A 38 -4.11 5.71 29.91
N ASN A 39 -5.08 6.02 30.75
CA ASN A 39 -6.45 5.50 30.61
C ASN A 39 -7.09 6.03 29.31
N SER A 40 -6.80 7.29 28.95
CA SER A 40 -7.26 7.87 27.67
C SER A 40 -6.65 7.14 26.47
N PHE A 41 -5.41 6.67 26.53
CA PHE A 41 -4.82 5.84 25.49
C PHE A 41 -5.55 4.49 25.39
N TYR A 42 -5.66 3.76 26.51
CA TYR A 42 -6.30 2.43 26.54
C TYR A 42 -7.81 2.45 26.30
N TYR A 43 -8.45 3.60 26.39
CA TYR A 43 -9.84 3.76 25.94
C TYR A 43 -9.96 3.66 24.40
N HIS A 44 -8.91 4.01 23.66
CA HIS A 44 -8.91 4.04 22.19
C HIS A 44 -8.16 2.89 21.54
N PHE A 45 -7.11 2.39 22.19
CA PHE A 45 -6.20 1.37 21.64
C PHE A 45 -5.75 0.41 22.71
N ASP A 46 -5.77 -0.90 22.43
CA ASP A 46 -5.32 -1.92 23.37
C ASP A 46 -3.80 -1.85 23.60
N ASP A 47 -3.05 -1.55 22.54
CA ASP A 47 -1.59 -1.48 22.53
C ASP A 47 -1.06 -0.66 21.35
N ILE A 48 0.28 -0.59 21.20
CA ILE A 48 0.92 0.07 20.06
C ILE A 48 0.71 -0.69 18.72
N PRO A 49 0.75 -2.03 18.68
CA PRO A 49 0.37 -2.77 17.48
C PRO A 49 -1.04 -2.42 16.96
N SER A 50 -2.05 -2.36 17.83
CA SER A 50 -3.43 -2.01 17.41
C SER A 50 -3.55 -0.56 16.91
N LEU A 51 -2.80 0.36 17.53
CA LEU A 51 -2.69 1.75 17.05
C LEU A 51 -2.04 1.80 15.64
N LEU A 52 -0.94 1.06 15.44
CA LEU A 52 -0.28 0.97 14.14
C LEU A 52 -1.21 0.38 13.08
N GLU A 53 -1.89 -0.71 13.42
CA GLU A 53 -2.83 -1.38 12.52
C GLU A 53 -3.92 -0.42 12.03
N GLU A 54 -4.55 0.31 12.94
CA GLU A 54 -5.59 1.27 12.58
C GLU A 54 -5.05 2.40 11.67
N ILE A 55 -3.84 2.89 11.94
CA ILE A 55 -3.19 3.90 11.08
C ILE A 55 -2.96 3.34 9.68
N LEU A 56 -2.44 2.11 9.55
CA LEU A 56 -2.17 1.49 8.27
C LEU A 56 -3.46 1.24 7.47
N VAL A 57 -4.56 0.85 8.16
CA VAL A 57 -5.89 0.74 7.52
C VAL A 57 -6.33 2.09 6.97
N GLU A 58 -6.29 3.14 7.79
CA GLU A 58 -6.73 4.47 7.37
C GLU A 58 -5.89 5.06 6.24
N GLU A 59 -4.57 4.84 6.27
CA GLU A 59 -3.68 5.28 5.19
C GLU A 59 -3.96 4.50 3.89
N ALA A 60 -4.23 3.20 3.98
CA ALA A 60 -4.64 2.41 2.83
C ALA A 60 -5.99 2.89 2.26
N ASP A 61 -6.99 3.14 3.13
CA ASP A 61 -8.29 3.66 2.72
C ASP A 61 -8.19 5.06 2.11
N ARG A 62 -7.32 5.91 2.67
CA ARG A 62 -7.04 7.24 2.12
C ARG A 62 -6.38 7.16 0.75
N PHE A 63 -5.37 6.30 0.59
CA PHE A 63 -4.73 6.05 -0.69
C PHE A 63 -5.76 5.61 -1.75
N VAL A 64 -6.59 4.64 -1.39
CA VAL A 64 -7.70 4.15 -2.21
C VAL A 64 -8.65 5.28 -2.64
N ALA A 65 -9.03 6.16 -1.70
CA ALA A 65 -9.97 7.25 -1.95
C ALA A 65 -9.36 8.39 -2.80
N THR A 66 -8.04 8.59 -2.74
CA THR A 66 -7.36 9.66 -3.49
C THR A 66 -6.94 9.23 -4.90
N GLU A 67 -6.87 7.94 -5.18
CA GLU A 67 -6.62 7.39 -6.52
C GLU A 67 -7.85 7.49 -7.44
N THR A 68 -8.52 8.65 -7.45
CA THR A 68 -9.65 8.89 -8.33
C THR A 68 -9.20 9.28 -9.73
N ASP A 69 -9.70 8.53 -10.72
CA ASP A 69 -9.98 8.87 -12.12
C ASP A 69 -8.87 9.33 -13.10
N ASN A 70 -7.66 9.68 -12.67
CA ASN A 70 -6.68 10.29 -13.59
C ASN A 70 -5.56 9.34 -14.08
N ASN A 71 -5.41 8.15 -13.51
CA ASN A 71 -4.35 7.24 -13.92
C ASN A 71 -4.73 6.52 -15.21
N THR A 72 -4.11 6.93 -16.31
CA THR A 72 -4.37 6.42 -17.67
C THR A 72 -3.45 5.25 -18.04
N SER A 73 -2.40 4.98 -17.24
CA SER A 73 -1.43 3.93 -17.51
C SER A 73 -1.11 3.09 -16.26
N VAL A 74 -0.69 1.82 -16.50
CA VAL A 74 -0.14 0.95 -15.44
C VAL A 74 0.99 1.65 -14.68
N TYR A 75 1.86 2.34 -15.42
CA TYR A 75 3.01 3.05 -14.86
C TYR A 75 2.56 4.13 -13.85
N GLU A 76 1.56 4.93 -14.16
CA GLU A 76 1.05 5.97 -13.26
C GLU A 76 0.47 5.37 -11.97
N SER A 77 -0.30 4.29 -12.07
CA SER A 77 -0.83 3.58 -10.90
C SER A 77 0.27 2.98 -10.02
N LEU A 78 1.35 2.47 -10.63
CA LEU A 78 2.50 1.96 -9.89
C LEU A 78 3.30 3.08 -9.21
N ILE A 79 3.49 4.20 -9.90
CA ILE A 79 4.27 5.34 -9.38
C ILE A 79 3.59 5.97 -8.18
N SER A 80 2.26 6.05 -8.12
CA SER A 80 1.56 6.63 -6.97
C SER A 80 1.86 5.88 -5.66
N VAL A 81 1.90 4.53 -5.71
CA VAL A 81 2.30 3.70 -4.54
C VAL A 81 3.75 3.97 -4.13
N ILE A 82 4.65 4.06 -5.11
CA ILE A 82 6.07 4.30 -4.87
C ILE A 82 6.32 5.72 -4.31
N ASP A 83 5.62 6.73 -4.83
CA ASP A 83 5.73 8.11 -4.36
C ASP A 83 5.19 8.27 -2.94
N TYR A 84 4.09 7.57 -2.61
CA TYR A 84 3.60 7.49 -1.25
C TYR A 84 4.66 6.88 -0.31
N ALA A 85 5.27 5.76 -0.71
CA ALA A 85 6.33 5.12 0.08
C ALA A 85 7.58 6.03 0.21
N PHE A 86 7.93 6.75 -0.83
CA PHE A 86 9.06 7.67 -0.83
C PHE A 86 8.84 8.87 0.11
N SER A 87 7.64 9.44 0.07
CA SER A 87 7.23 10.56 0.92
C SER A 87 7.21 10.20 2.40
N ASN A 88 6.97 8.92 2.73
CA ASN A 88 6.90 8.39 4.10
C ASN A 88 8.10 7.50 4.46
N LYS A 89 9.25 7.69 3.81
CA LYS A 89 10.42 6.80 3.87
C LYS A 89 10.82 6.40 5.29
N SER A 90 10.99 7.36 6.21
CA SER A 90 11.44 7.08 7.59
C SER A 90 10.45 6.20 8.34
N VAL A 91 9.16 6.55 8.28
CA VAL A 91 8.08 5.79 8.94
C VAL A 91 8.03 4.36 8.39
N ILE A 92 8.01 4.22 7.07
CA ILE A 92 7.93 2.91 6.41
C ILE A 92 9.14 2.04 6.74
N GLN A 93 10.36 2.59 6.74
CA GLN A 93 11.55 1.83 7.12
C GLN A 93 11.54 1.42 8.59
N HIS A 94 11.07 2.28 9.50
CA HIS A 94 10.96 1.94 10.92
C HIS A 94 9.94 0.84 11.17
N ILE A 95 8.83 0.82 10.42
CA ILE A 95 7.82 -0.26 10.51
C ILE A 95 8.36 -1.55 9.86
N TYR A 96 8.91 -1.46 8.65
CA TYR A 96 9.45 -2.60 7.90
C TYR A 96 10.55 -3.36 8.67
N ASN A 97 11.41 -2.62 9.39
CA ASN A 97 12.49 -3.20 10.19
C ASN A 97 12.06 -3.56 11.63
N SER A 98 10.77 -3.55 11.93
CA SER A 98 10.23 -3.88 13.25
C SER A 98 9.70 -5.30 13.34
N ALA A 99 9.35 -5.74 14.54
CA ALA A 99 8.65 -7.01 14.78
C ALA A 99 7.23 -7.05 14.17
N ASN A 100 6.65 -5.89 13.84
CA ASN A 100 5.33 -5.78 13.21
C ASN A 100 5.37 -5.80 11.68
N ARG A 101 6.44 -6.35 11.10
CA ARG A 101 6.59 -6.47 9.63
C ARG A 101 5.44 -7.24 8.99
N THR A 102 4.96 -8.29 9.63
CA THR A 102 3.81 -9.08 9.11
C THR A 102 2.57 -8.21 8.92
N THR A 103 2.27 -7.31 9.88
CA THR A 103 1.18 -6.36 9.77
C THR A 103 1.40 -5.41 8.59
N PHE A 104 2.62 -4.88 8.45
CA PHE A 104 2.99 -4.05 7.29
C PHE A 104 2.79 -4.78 5.96
N ASP A 105 3.22 -6.05 5.85
CA ASP A 105 3.09 -6.86 4.63
C ASP A 105 1.61 -7.06 4.23
N VAL A 106 0.71 -7.23 5.20
CA VAL A 106 -0.75 -7.33 4.94
C VAL A 106 -1.27 -6.03 4.29
N TYR A 107 -0.92 -4.88 4.84
CA TYR A 107 -1.39 -3.59 4.31
C TYR A 107 -0.72 -3.19 3.00
N LEU A 108 0.57 -3.51 2.83
CA LEU A 108 1.24 -3.35 1.53
C LEU A 108 0.52 -4.16 0.45
N ASN A 109 0.21 -5.43 0.72
CA ASN A 109 -0.55 -6.27 -0.21
C ASN A 109 -1.92 -5.67 -0.54
N ARG A 110 -2.64 -5.13 0.47
CA ARG A 110 -3.96 -4.48 0.28
C ARG A 110 -3.85 -3.26 -0.65
N ILE A 111 -2.90 -2.35 -0.40
CA ILE A 111 -2.67 -1.16 -1.22
C ILE A 111 -2.32 -1.55 -2.66
N CYS A 112 -1.39 -2.48 -2.83
CA CYS A 112 -0.96 -2.94 -4.16
C CYS A 112 -2.09 -3.65 -4.92
N THR A 113 -2.90 -4.47 -4.24
CA THR A 113 -4.08 -5.11 -4.84
C THR A 113 -5.06 -4.06 -5.34
N HIS A 114 -5.33 -3.05 -4.51
CA HIS A 114 -6.26 -1.98 -4.87
C HIS A 114 -5.76 -1.20 -6.09
N ALA A 115 -4.49 -0.77 -6.09
CA ALA A 115 -3.91 -0.02 -7.21
C ALA A 115 -4.00 -0.79 -8.53
N ILE A 116 -3.66 -2.08 -8.52
CA ILE A 116 -3.76 -2.95 -9.71
C ILE A 116 -5.22 -3.14 -10.12
N LYS A 117 -6.11 -3.48 -9.17
CA LYS A 117 -7.54 -3.70 -9.45
C LYS A 117 -8.19 -2.44 -10.03
N SER A 118 -7.98 -1.29 -9.42
CA SER A 118 -8.51 0.00 -9.92
C SER A 118 -8.07 0.32 -11.34
N TYR A 119 -6.85 -0.09 -11.73
CA TYR A 119 -6.40 0.04 -13.11
C TYR A 119 -7.16 -0.89 -14.05
N PHE A 120 -7.30 -2.18 -13.70
CA PHE A 120 -8.03 -3.17 -14.52
C PHE A 120 -9.51 -2.79 -14.66
N ASP A 121 -10.15 -2.31 -13.60
CA ASP A 121 -11.57 -1.91 -13.61
C ASP A 121 -11.87 -0.76 -14.61
N LYS A 122 -10.85 0.01 -15.01
CA LYS A 122 -10.97 1.09 -16.02
C LYS A 122 -10.84 0.60 -17.46
N LEU A 123 -10.35 -0.61 -17.67
CA LEU A 123 -10.14 -1.16 -19.01
C LEU A 123 -11.42 -1.83 -19.53
N GLU A 124 -11.97 -1.33 -20.64
CA GLU A 124 -13.17 -1.91 -21.25
C GLU A 124 -13.02 -3.39 -21.62
N ILE A 125 -11.81 -3.82 -22.00
CA ILE A 125 -11.53 -5.20 -22.40
C ILE A 125 -11.78 -6.20 -21.27
N THR A 126 -11.64 -5.79 -20.00
CA THR A 126 -11.83 -6.67 -18.83
C THR A 126 -13.27 -7.16 -18.68
N LYS A 127 -14.24 -6.42 -19.23
CA LYS A 127 -15.65 -6.86 -19.26
C LYS A 127 -15.89 -8.14 -20.08
N ASN A 128 -14.93 -8.50 -20.93
CA ASN A 128 -14.98 -9.66 -21.80
C ASN A 128 -13.98 -10.75 -21.38
N ILE A 129 -13.55 -10.75 -20.12
CA ILE A 129 -12.60 -11.71 -19.55
C ILE A 129 -13.30 -12.50 -18.45
N ALA A 130 -13.02 -13.80 -18.33
CA ALA A 130 -13.50 -14.62 -17.24
C ALA A 130 -12.95 -14.11 -15.89
N GLU A 131 -13.77 -14.18 -14.85
CA GLU A 131 -13.40 -13.68 -13.51
C GLU A 131 -12.12 -14.34 -12.99
N ASP A 132 -11.97 -15.65 -13.16
CA ASP A 132 -10.78 -16.41 -12.76
C ASP A 132 -9.50 -15.94 -13.47
N ASP A 133 -9.60 -15.62 -14.77
CA ASP A 133 -8.46 -15.09 -15.55
C ASP A 133 -8.10 -13.67 -15.10
N LEU A 134 -9.11 -12.84 -14.84
CA LEU A 134 -8.90 -11.49 -14.34
C LEU A 134 -8.24 -11.50 -12.94
N ASP A 135 -8.70 -12.35 -12.05
CA ASP A 135 -8.12 -12.55 -10.72
C ASP A 135 -6.66 -13.03 -10.82
N ALA A 136 -6.37 -13.95 -11.73
CA ALA A 136 -4.99 -14.42 -11.96
C ALA A 136 -4.08 -13.28 -12.46
N MET A 137 -4.57 -12.42 -13.34
CA MET A 137 -3.83 -11.25 -13.84
C MET A 137 -3.60 -10.21 -12.72
N ILE A 138 -4.61 -9.91 -11.92
CA ILE A 138 -4.50 -9.02 -10.77
C ILE A 138 -3.45 -9.57 -9.79
N MET A 139 -3.52 -10.86 -9.47
CA MET A 139 -2.55 -11.51 -8.60
C MET A 139 -1.12 -11.41 -9.15
N TYR A 140 -0.92 -11.66 -10.44
CA TYR A 140 0.39 -11.61 -11.09
C TYR A 140 1.03 -10.22 -10.98
N TYR A 141 0.33 -9.16 -11.37
CA TYR A 141 0.85 -7.80 -11.34
C TYR A 141 1.01 -7.26 -9.91
N LYS A 142 0.08 -7.61 -9.01
CA LYS A 142 0.18 -7.29 -7.59
C LYS A 142 1.44 -7.93 -6.97
N CYS A 143 1.72 -9.20 -7.24
CA CYS A 143 2.90 -9.87 -6.72
C CYS A 143 4.20 -9.25 -7.22
N GLN A 144 4.26 -8.81 -8.48
CA GLN A 144 5.42 -8.09 -9.01
C GLN A 144 5.62 -6.75 -8.27
N LEU A 145 4.57 -5.95 -8.10
CA LEU A 145 4.64 -4.66 -7.42
C LEU A 145 5.09 -4.82 -5.97
N VAL A 146 4.48 -5.74 -5.23
CA VAL A 146 4.88 -6.07 -3.85
C VAL A 146 6.33 -6.51 -3.79
N GLY A 147 6.77 -7.37 -4.71
CA GLY A 147 8.15 -7.85 -4.80
C GLY A 147 9.15 -6.72 -5.02
N PHE A 148 8.88 -5.80 -5.95
CA PHE A 148 9.74 -4.63 -6.20
C PHE A 148 9.83 -3.70 -4.99
N ILE A 149 8.71 -3.45 -4.29
CA ILE A 149 8.70 -2.61 -3.10
C ILE A 149 9.47 -3.27 -1.95
N ILE A 150 9.25 -4.57 -1.70
CA ILE A 150 9.94 -5.30 -0.63
C ILE A 150 11.45 -5.36 -0.90
N ASP A 151 11.90 -5.65 -2.13
CA ASP A 151 13.31 -5.61 -2.51
C ASP A 151 13.93 -4.24 -2.26
N TRP A 152 13.25 -3.19 -2.69
CA TRP A 152 13.68 -1.82 -2.49
C TRP A 152 13.77 -1.42 -1.01
N LEU A 153 12.76 -1.78 -0.20
CA LEU A 153 12.76 -1.56 1.26
C LEU A 153 13.89 -2.34 1.94
N GLY A 154 14.08 -3.61 1.57
CA GLY A 154 15.16 -4.47 2.05
C GLY A 154 16.54 -3.93 1.72
N GLY A 155 16.69 -3.28 0.56
CA GLY A 155 17.88 -2.54 0.14
C GLY A 155 18.06 -1.18 0.82
N GLY A 156 17.16 -0.76 1.71
CA GLY A 156 17.22 0.51 2.44
C GLY A 156 16.82 1.72 1.61
N MET A 157 16.04 1.51 0.54
CA MET A 157 15.55 2.58 -0.36
C MET A 157 16.70 3.43 -0.93
N LYS A 158 17.81 2.79 -1.32
CA LYS A 158 19.06 3.47 -1.72
C LYS A 158 19.04 4.04 -3.14
N TYR A 159 18.11 3.59 -3.98
CA TYR A 159 17.95 4.04 -5.36
C TYR A 159 16.53 4.54 -5.61
N ASP A 160 16.35 5.31 -6.68
CA ASP A 160 15.01 5.75 -7.10
C ASP A 160 14.31 4.62 -7.86
N LEU A 161 13.36 3.96 -7.19
CA LEU A 161 12.59 2.85 -7.76
C LEU A 161 11.76 3.31 -8.99
N ARG A 162 11.35 4.59 -9.06
CA ARG A 162 10.58 5.14 -10.18
C ARG A 162 11.33 5.02 -11.50
N ILE A 163 12.64 5.29 -11.48
CA ILE A 163 13.49 5.16 -12.68
C ILE A 163 13.54 3.72 -13.16
N LYS A 164 13.68 2.76 -12.24
CA LYS A 164 13.67 1.33 -12.59
C LYS A 164 12.31 0.88 -13.09
N MET A 165 11.22 1.31 -12.46
CA MET A 165 9.86 0.96 -12.87
C MET A 165 9.55 1.51 -14.26
N LYS A 166 9.94 2.76 -14.56
CA LYS A 166 9.81 3.32 -15.91
C LYS A 166 10.48 2.42 -16.95
N ARG A 167 11.71 2.00 -16.67
CA ARG A 167 12.44 1.12 -17.60
C ARG A 167 11.81 -0.25 -17.76
N ILE A 168 11.29 -0.82 -16.67
CA ILE A 168 10.56 -2.10 -16.72
C ILE A 168 9.30 -1.95 -17.57
N CYS A 169 8.49 -0.91 -17.37
CA CYS A 169 7.30 -0.66 -18.18
C CYS A 169 7.63 -0.50 -19.67
N GLU A 170 8.71 0.22 -20.01
CA GLU A 170 9.17 0.34 -21.42
C GLU A 170 9.58 -1.00 -22.01
N LEU A 171 10.29 -1.85 -21.24
CA LEU A 171 10.76 -3.17 -21.72
C LEU A 171 9.61 -4.18 -21.91
N PHE A 172 8.55 -4.05 -21.13
CA PHE A 172 7.39 -4.95 -21.15
C PHE A 172 6.13 -4.28 -21.73
N GLU A 173 6.32 -3.19 -22.50
CA GLU A 173 5.22 -2.51 -23.20
C GLU A 173 4.43 -3.47 -24.07
N GLY A 174 3.10 -3.40 -24.00
CA GLY A 174 2.20 -4.28 -24.74
C GLY A 174 2.06 -5.71 -24.20
N SER A 175 2.82 -6.09 -23.17
CA SER A 175 2.73 -7.45 -22.59
C SER A 175 1.42 -7.71 -21.86
N MET A 176 0.90 -6.70 -21.16
CA MET A 176 -0.38 -6.76 -20.46
C MET A 176 -1.54 -6.83 -21.45
N GLU A 177 -1.56 -5.95 -22.43
CA GLU A 177 -2.55 -5.90 -23.50
C GLU A 177 -2.61 -7.23 -24.23
N SER A 178 -1.45 -7.80 -24.59
CA SER A 178 -1.36 -9.12 -25.23
C SER A 178 -1.90 -10.25 -24.35
N ALA A 179 -1.73 -10.16 -23.02
CA ALA A 179 -2.30 -11.14 -22.09
C ALA A 179 -3.83 -11.00 -22.00
N LEU A 180 -4.35 -9.77 -21.87
CA LEU A 180 -5.78 -9.47 -21.85
C LEU A 180 -6.47 -9.95 -23.14
N ASP A 181 -5.86 -9.70 -24.31
CA ASP A 181 -6.38 -10.17 -25.60
C ASP A 181 -6.45 -11.70 -25.67
N ARG A 182 -5.50 -12.41 -25.08
CA ARG A 182 -5.54 -13.89 -25.03
C ARG A 182 -6.71 -14.37 -24.16
N CYS A 183 -6.90 -13.78 -22.97
CA CYS A 183 -8.00 -14.12 -22.07
C CYS A 183 -9.36 -13.87 -22.74
N ALA A 184 -9.56 -12.72 -23.38
CA ALA A 184 -10.80 -12.40 -24.07
C ALA A 184 -11.11 -13.37 -25.24
N LYS A 185 -10.07 -13.83 -25.98
CA LYS A 185 -10.24 -14.85 -27.05
C LYS A 185 -10.63 -16.22 -26.49
N ILE A 186 -10.06 -16.63 -25.35
CA ILE A 186 -10.40 -17.90 -24.70
C ILE A 186 -11.89 -17.90 -24.31
N LEU A 187 -12.38 -16.83 -23.69
CA LEU A 187 -13.78 -16.73 -23.30
C LEU A 187 -14.73 -16.82 -24.51
N SER A 188 -14.39 -16.18 -25.63
CA SER A 188 -15.20 -16.22 -26.86
C SER A 188 -15.29 -17.62 -27.46
N LEU A 189 -14.30 -18.49 -27.25
CA LEU A 189 -14.29 -19.87 -27.72
C LEU A 189 -15.10 -20.83 -26.84
N ILE A 190 -15.30 -20.49 -25.56
CA ILE A 190 -16.06 -21.30 -24.61
C ILE A 190 -17.57 -21.07 -24.77
N HIS A 191 -17.98 -19.93 -25.32
CA HIS A 191 -19.39 -19.56 -25.54
C HIS A 191 -19.94 -19.92 -26.92
N ILE A 192 -19.19 -20.68 -27.75
CA ILE A 192 -19.62 -21.28 -29.02
C ILE A 192 -19.93 -22.74 -28.78
#